data_5392af731284f441f4bdba9c88fc89ef
#
_entry.id   5392af731284f441f4bdba9c88fc89ef
#
_cell.length_a   1.000
_cell.length_b   1.000
_cell.length_c   1.000
_cell.angle_alpha   90.00
_cell.angle_beta   90.00
_cell.angle_gamma   90.00
#
_symmetry.space_group_name_H-M   'P 1'
#
loop_
_entity.id
_entity.type
_entity.pdbx_description
1 polymer ?
#
loop_
_entity_poly.entity_id
_entity_poly.type
_entity_poly.pdbx_seq_one_letter_code
_entity_poly.pdbx_strand_id
1 'polypeptide(L)'
;AAHRVQQAGFDGIEIHAAHHYFLHSFLSPVTNHRTDEYGGSLEHRARILQEVVQSIRAHCGPDFPVMVRVSLEEYIGPKGYHADTGLKLCQMLASWGVDALNVSASGTDSKGSQSVEPMPYRQGWRKHLPWLVKQTVSIPVLAVALIREPAFAEQLLADGVLDFAASARAHLADPNWANKAFAGQEADILPCISCMACFSKFDGEGHITCAVNPCVGRETELTPAAVSKRVV
;
A
#
# COMPACT_ATOMS: atom_id res chain seq x y z
N ALA A 1 -14.71 14.29 2.14
CA ALA A 1 -13.40 14.04 2.76
C ALA A 1 -12.29 14.78 2.01
N ALA A 2 -12.04 14.50 0.70
CA ALA A 2 -10.92 15.04 -0.08
C ALA A 2 -10.79 16.59 -0.03
N HIS A 3 -11.89 17.32 -0.23
CA HIS A 3 -11.86 18.78 -0.15
C HIS A 3 -11.41 19.31 1.22
N ARG A 4 -11.79 18.64 2.32
CA ARG A 4 -11.32 19.02 3.67
C ARG A 4 -9.81 18.73 3.85
N VAL A 5 -9.30 17.67 3.24
CA VAL A 5 -7.87 17.35 3.22
C VAL A 5 -7.10 18.43 2.46
N GLN A 6 -7.59 18.81 1.27
CA GLN A 6 -7.02 19.91 0.48
C GLN A 6 -7.02 21.24 1.26
N GLN A 7 -8.14 21.59 1.93
CA GLN A 7 -8.23 22.80 2.78
C GLN A 7 -7.27 22.76 3.98
N ALA A 8 -6.92 21.58 4.46
CA ALA A 8 -5.94 21.39 5.52
C ALA A 8 -4.50 21.47 5.04
N GLY A 9 -4.25 21.72 3.75
CA GLY A 9 -2.93 21.93 3.17
C GLY A 9 -2.19 20.64 2.79
N PHE A 10 -2.89 19.52 2.64
CA PHE A 10 -2.29 18.29 2.08
C PHE A 10 -2.15 18.40 0.57
N ASP A 11 -1.09 17.81 0.02
CA ASP A 11 -0.73 17.89 -1.40
C ASP A 11 -1.53 16.94 -2.28
N GLY A 12 -2.17 15.91 -1.72
CA GLY A 12 -2.94 14.93 -2.47
C GLY A 12 -3.65 13.92 -1.57
N ILE A 13 -4.34 12.97 -2.17
CA ILE A 13 -5.03 11.88 -1.46
C ILE A 13 -4.81 10.53 -2.13
N GLU A 14 -4.94 9.47 -1.35
CA GLU A 14 -5.04 8.10 -1.85
C GLU A 14 -6.42 7.51 -1.51
N ILE A 15 -7.16 7.07 -2.54
CA ILE A 15 -8.41 6.34 -2.39
C ILE A 15 -8.08 4.88 -2.12
N HIS A 16 -8.58 4.34 -1.01
CA HIS A 16 -8.33 2.95 -0.67
C HIS A 16 -9.38 2.02 -1.29
N ALA A 17 -9.04 1.40 -2.41
CA ALA A 17 -9.86 0.45 -3.15
C ALA A 17 -9.25 -0.98 -3.15
N ALA A 18 -8.68 -1.39 -2.02
CA ALA A 18 -8.00 -2.67 -1.84
C ALA A 18 -8.38 -3.36 -0.52
N HIS A 19 -7.92 -4.60 -0.29
CA HIS A 19 -7.87 -5.31 1.00
C HIS A 19 -9.23 -5.46 1.71
N HIS A 20 -10.32 -5.73 1.00
CA HIS A 20 -11.71 -5.91 1.46
C HIS A 20 -12.39 -4.70 2.07
N TYR A 21 -11.74 -3.55 2.11
CA TYR A 21 -12.41 -2.36 2.59
C TYR A 21 -13.52 -1.94 1.64
N PHE A 22 -14.31 -0.97 2.05
CA PHE A 22 -15.60 -0.62 1.46
C PHE A 22 -15.59 -0.60 -0.09
N LEU A 23 -14.69 0.14 -0.73
CA LEU A 23 -14.65 0.21 -2.19
C LEU A 23 -14.24 -1.11 -2.83
N HIS A 24 -13.31 -1.85 -2.21
CA HIS A 24 -12.91 -3.16 -2.72
C HIS A 24 -14.06 -4.19 -2.63
N SER A 25 -14.94 -4.08 -1.63
CA SER A 25 -16.09 -4.97 -1.50
C SER A 25 -17.08 -4.85 -2.67
N PHE A 26 -17.11 -3.71 -3.36
CA PHE A 26 -17.84 -3.57 -4.62
C PHE A 26 -17.10 -4.18 -5.80
N LEU A 27 -15.77 -4.09 -5.84
CA LEU A 27 -14.95 -4.59 -6.95
C LEU A 27 -14.90 -6.12 -6.99
N SER A 28 -14.83 -6.78 -5.83
CA SER A 28 -14.71 -8.22 -5.73
C SER A 28 -16.01 -8.95 -6.07
N PRO A 29 -15.99 -9.93 -6.98
CA PRO A 29 -17.17 -10.74 -7.28
C PRO A 29 -17.55 -11.67 -6.12
N VAL A 30 -16.66 -11.87 -5.14
CA VAL A 30 -16.92 -12.71 -3.95
C VAL A 30 -17.80 -11.98 -2.95
N THR A 31 -17.72 -10.67 -2.87
CA THR A 31 -18.49 -9.86 -1.92
C THR A 31 -19.61 -9.07 -2.58
N ASN A 32 -19.50 -8.75 -3.86
CA ASN A 32 -20.53 -8.01 -4.59
C ASN A 32 -21.48 -8.95 -5.33
N HIS A 33 -22.62 -9.24 -4.71
CA HIS A 33 -23.72 -10.03 -5.28
C HIS A 33 -24.90 -9.17 -5.76
N ARG A 34 -24.65 -7.86 -5.99
CA ARG A 34 -25.69 -6.93 -6.44
C ARG A 34 -26.13 -7.25 -7.87
N THR A 35 -27.39 -6.93 -8.18
CA THR A 35 -28.01 -7.13 -9.50
C THR A 35 -28.41 -5.81 -10.17
N ASP A 36 -28.09 -4.69 -9.54
CA ASP A 36 -28.29 -3.34 -10.06
C ASP A 36 -27.04 -2.82 -10.80
N GLU A 37 -27.01 -1.53 -11.11
CA GLU A 37 -25.92 -0.87 -11.81
C GLU A 37 -24.57 -0.85 -11.09
N TYR A 38 -24.48 -1.36 -9.85
CA TYR A 38 -23.23 -1.51 -9.07
C TYR A 38 -22.77 -2.97 -8.95
N GLY A 39 -23.41 -3.92 -9.66
CA GLY A 39 -23.09 -5.35 -9.60
C GLY A 39 -22.94 -6.00 -10.97
N GLY A 40 -22.48 -7.25 -11.00
CA GLY A 40 -22.32 -8.02 -12.23
C GLY A 40 -20.98 -7.78 -12.94
N SER A 41 -20.95 -7.05 -14.06
CA SER A 41 -19.71 -6.81 -14.83
C SER A 41 -18.68 -5.99 -14.06
N LEU A 42 -17.41 -6.02 -14.49
CA LEU A 42 -16.37 -5.21 -13.85
C LEU A 42 -16.70 -3.71 -13.89
N GLU A 43 -17.23 -3.23 -15.00
CA GLU A 43 -17.62 -1.82 -15.20
C GLU A 43 -18.68 -1.41 -14.18
N HIS A 44 -19.68 -2.24 -13.95
CA HIS A 44 -20.72 -1.99 -12.95
C HIS A 44 -20.14 -2.05 -11.53
N ARG A 45 -19.34 -3.06 -11.20
CA ARG A 45 -18.70 -3.16 -9.88
C ARG A 45 -17.75 -1.98 -9.60
N ALA A 46 -17.12 -1.42 -10.61
CA ALA A 46 -16.20 -0.29 -10.49
C ALA A 46 -16.90 1.08 -10.53
N ARG A 47 -18.21 1.15 -10.83
CA ARG A 47 -18.97 2.39 -10.95
C ARG A 47 -18.85 3.30 -9.72
N ILE A 48 -19.02 2.76 -8.52
CA ILE A 48 -18.92 3.57 -7.29
C ILE A 48 -17.54 4.22 -7.16
N LEU A 49 -16.48 3.52 -7.55
CA LEU A 49 -15.12 4.06 -7.52
C LEU A 49 -14.94 5.18 -8.56
N GLN A 50 -15.52 5.01 -9.74
CA GLN A 50 -15.57 6.07 -10.76
C GLN A 50 -16.28 7.31 -10.26
N GLU A 51 -17.45 7.17 -9.65
CA GLU A 51 -18.23 8.27 -9.07
C GLU A 51 -17.45 9.00 -7.96
N VAL A 52 -16.72 8.25 -7.13
CA VAL A 52 -15.83 8.83 -6.10
C VAL A 52 -14.72 9.67 -6.75
N VAL A 53 -14.02 9.15 -7.76
CA VAL A 53 -12.98 9.89 -8.49
C VAL A 53 -13.56 11.17 -9.12
N GLN A 54 -14.68 11.05 -9.83
CA GLN A 54 -15.36 12.20 -10.46
C GLN A 54 -15.79 13.24 -9.43
N SER A 55 -16.36 12.81 -8.30
CA SER A 55 -16.75 13.71 -7.22
C SER A 55 -15.55 14.46 -6.62
N ILE A 56 -14.41 13.79 -6.46
CA ILE A 56 -13.20 14.43 -5.97
C ILE A 56 -12.71 15.47 -6.97
N ARG A 57 -12.65 15.14 -8.26
CA ARG A 57 -12.27 16.07 -9.32
C ARG A 57 -13.20 17.31 -9.37
N ALA A 58 -14.51 17.10 -9.21
CA ALA A 58 -15.46 18.20 -9.19
C ALA A 58 -15.29 19.16 -8.00
N HIS A 59 -14.84 18.65 -6.83
CA HIS A 59 -14.71 19.46 -5.63
C HIS A 59 -13.30 19.99 -5.35
N CYS A 60 -12.26 19.29 -5.83
CA CYS A 60 -10.87 19.64 -5.56
C CYS A 60 -10.14 20.21 -6.78
N GLY A 61 -10.76 20.15 -7.96
CA GLY A 61 -10.14 20.58 -9.21
C GLY A 61 -9.28 19.52 -9.88
N PRO A 62 -8.82 19.81 -11.11
CA PRO A 62 -8.02 18.86 -11.91
C PRO A 62 -6.60 18.66 -11.38
N ASP A 63 -6.03 19.68 -10.74
CA ASP A 63 -4.62 19.70 -10.34
C ASP A 63 -4.35 19.07 -8.97
N PHE A 64 -5.40 18.72 -8.19
CA PHE A 64 -5.22 18.08 -6.91
C PHE A 64 -4.91 16.59 -7.10
N PRO A 65 -3.70 16.11 -6.71
CA PRO A 65 -3.28 14.73 -6.94
C PRO A 65 -4.21 13.70 -6.29
N VAL A 66 -4.69 12.76 -7.10
CA VAL A 66 -5.57 11.66 -6.68
C VAL A 66 -4.92 10.33 -7.04
N MET A 67 -4.50 9.59 -6.05
CA MET A 67 -4.00 8.23 -6.20
C MET A 67 -5.09 7.22 -5.84
N VAL A 68 -4.98 6.00 -6.37
CA VAL A 68 -5.84 4.89 -5.98
C VAL A 68 -5.01 3.68 -5.60
N ARG A 69 -5.24 3.17 -4.41
CA ARG A 69 -4.67 1.88 -3.99
C ARG A 69 -5.59 0.75 -4.38
N VAL A 70 -5.08 -0.21 -5.15
CA VAL A 70 -5.83 -1.34 -5.69
C VAL A 70 -5.23 -2.67 -5.28
N SER A 71 -6.06 -3.70 -5.06
CA SER A 71 -5.61 -5.08 -5.12
C SER A 71 -5.60 -5.51 -6.58
N LEU A 72 -4.43 -5.85 -7.14
CA LEU A 72 -4.35 -6.34 -8.51
C LEU A 72 -4.77 -7.81 -8.61
N GLU A 73 -4.55 -8.56 -7.54
CA GLU A 73 -4.82 -9.99 -7.41
C GLU A 73 -5.41 -10.25 -6.03
N GLU A 74 -6.47 -11.04 -5.93
CA GLU A 74 -7.13 -11.33 -4.66
C GLU A 74 -6.53 -12.53 -3.90
N TYR A 75 -5.87 -13.45 -4.59
CA TYR A 75 -5.29 -14.69 -4.04
C TYR A 75 -6.31 -15.60 -3.30
N ILE A 76 -7.56 -15.59 -3.72
CA ILE A 76 -8.63 -16.40 -3.12
C ILE A 76 -9.13 -17.51 -4.05
N GLY A 77 -8.32 -17.88 -5.03
CA GLY A 77 -8.64 -18.91 -6.01
C GLY A 77 -9.67 -18.44 -7.05
N PRO A 78 -10.36 -19.37 -7.71
CA PRO A 78 -11.18 -19.06 -8.89
C PRO A 78 -12.42 -18.21 -8.61
N LYS A 79 -12.78 -17.97 -7.35
CA LYS A 79 -13.92 -17.13 -6.98
C LYS A 79 -13.61 -15.63 -7.03
N GLY A 80 -12.36 -15.26 -6.79
CA GLY A 80 -11.92 -13.87 -6.84
C GLY A 80 -11.52 -13.42 -8.25
N TYR A 81 -11.18 -12.17 -8.39
CA TYR A 81 -10.56 -11.72 -9.62
C TYR A 81 -9.03 -11.89 -9.57
N HIS A 82 -8.46 -12.10 -10.75
CA HIS A 82 -7.03 -12.27 -10.97
C HIS A 82 -6.43 -11.04 -11.64
N ALA A 83 -5.11 -11.05 -11.83
CA ALA A 83 -4.35 -9.92 -12.34
C ALA A 83 -4.88 -9.38 -13.69
N ASP A 84 -5.44 -10.22 -14.57
CA ASP A 84 -6.05 -9.79 -15.84
C ASP A 84 -7.22 -8.82 -15.63
N THR A 85 -8.08 -9.11 -14.66
CA THR A 85 -9.18 -8.24 -14.26
C THR A 85 -8.68 -7.00 -13.53
N GLY A 86 -7.68 -7.17 -12.65
CA GLY A 86 -7.01 -6.06 -11.97
C GLY A 86 -6.35 -5.08 -12.95
N LEU A 87 -5.73 -5.58 -14.03
CA LEU A 87 -5.14 -4.73 -15.09
C LEU A 87 -6.20 -3.93 -15.84
N LYS A 88 -7.36 -4.53 -16.18
CA LYS A 88 -8.48 -3.78 -16.77
C LYS A 88 -8.97 -2.67 -15.85
N LEU A 89 -9.08 -2.94 -14.53
CA LEU A 89 -9.42 -1.91 -13.55
C LEU A 89 -8.38 -0.78 -13.54
N CYS A 90 -7.09 -1.08 -13.59
CA CYS A 90 -6.02 -0.08 -13.67
C CYS A 90 -6.13 0.80 -14.92
N GLN A 91 -6.46 0.22 -16.08
CA GLN A 91 -6.72 0.97 -17.32
C GLN A 91 -7.93 1.91 -17.18
N MET A 92 -9.02 1.41 -16.58
CA MET A 92 -10.21 2.24 -16.30
C MET A 92 -9.85 3.42 -15.39
N LEU A 93 -9.12 3.18 -14.30
CA LEU A 93 -8.69 4.22 -13.36
C LEU A 93 -7.83 5.30 -14.06
N ALA A 94 -6.86 4.89 -14.88
CA ALA A 94 -6.05 5.81 -15.67
C ALA A 94 -6.93 6.65 -16.63
N SER A 95 -7.93 6.02 -17.29
CA SER A 95 -8.86 6.72 -18.19
C SER A 95 -9.80 7.70 -17.45
N TRP A 96 -10.04 7.51 -16.16
CA TRP A 96 -10.85 8.41 -15.33
C TRP A 96 -10.05 9.59 -14.75
N GLY A 97 -8.77 9.71 -15.12
CA GLY A 97 -7.91 10.82 -14.68
C GLY A 97 -7.36 10.65 -13.26
N VAL A 98 -7.08 9.41 -12.84
CA VAL A 98 -6.28 9.12 -11.65
C VAL A 98 -4.81 9.40 -11.96
N ASP A 99 -4.09 10.07 -11.03
CA ASP A 99 -2.71 10.53 -11.27
C ASP A 99 -1.66 9.44 -11.01
N ALA A 100 -1.94 8.50 -10.11
CA ALA A 100 -1.02 7.39 -9.82
C ALA A 100 -1.77 6.18 -9.23
N LEU A 101 -1.18 4.99 -9.36
CA LEU A 101 -1.70 3.75 -8.80
C LEU A 101 -0.76 3.20 -7.73
N ASN A 102 -1.33 2.81 -6.58
CA ASN A 102 -0.61 2.07 -5.54
C ASN A 102 -1.02 0.60 -5.61
N VAL A 103 -0.14 -0.22 -6.17
CA VAL A 103 -0.42 -1.63 -6.45
C VAL A 103 -0.18 -2.49 -5.22
N SER A 104 -1.22 -3.19 -4.82
CA SER A 104 -1.21 -4.18 -3.75
C SER A 104 -1.89 -5.47 -4.20
N ALA A 105 -2.13 -6.38 -3.30
CA ALA A 105 -2.88 -7.60 -3.54
C ALA A 105 -3.56 -8.06 -2.25
N SER A 106 -4.53 -8.91 -2.36
CA SER A 106 -5.28 -9.57 -1.31
C SER A 106 -6.79 -9.39 -1.46
N GLY A 107 -7.52 -10.44 -1.22
CA GLY A 107 -8.98 -10.52 -1.27
C GLY A 107 -9.58 -11.02 0.07
N THR A 108 -10.94 -11.08 0.21
CA THR A 108 -11.71 -11.34 1.45
C THR A 108 -11.30 -12.61 2.18
N ASP A 109 -11.10 -13.68 1.45
CA ASP A 109 -10.73 -14.98 2.02
C ASP A 109 -9.23 -15.27 1.84
N SER A 110 -8.43 -14.28 1.42
CA SER A 110 -6.99 -14.46 1.35
C SER A 110 -6.47 -14.71 2.76
N LYS A 111 -5.63 -15.72 2.89
CA LYS A 111 -4.93 -15.94 4.15
C LYS A 111 -4.16 -14.66 4.48
N GLY A 112 -4.31 -14.14 5.69
CA GLY A 112 -3.77 -12.84 6.11
C GLY A 112 -2.30 -12.59 5.74
N SER A 113 -1.50 -13.67 5.59
CA SER A 113 -0.12 -13.64 5.12
C SER A 113 0.08 -13.12 3.68
N GLN A 114 -0.98 -13.00 2.88
CA GLN A 114 -0.87 -12.50 1.51
C GLN A 114 -1.12 -10.99 1.41
N SER A 115 -1.79 -10.39 2.39
CA SER A 115 -1.92 -8.93 2.50
C SER A 115 -0.75 -8.30 3.23
N VAL A 116 -0.22 -9.01 4.25
CA VAL A 116 0.92 -8.57 5.07
C VAL A 116 1.87 -9.74 5.25
N GLU A 117 3.01 -9.67 4.62
CA GLU A 117 3.94 -10.80 4.49
C GLU A 117 4.73 -11.04 5.78
N PRO A 118 4.65 -12.23 6.38
CA PRO A 118 5.52 -12.64 7.50
C PRO A 118 6.92 -13.05 7.02
N MET A 119 7.77 -13.43 7.97
CA MET A 119 9.19 -13.74 7.77
C MET A 119 9.52 -14.72 6.62
N PRO A 120 8.73 -15.77 6.33
CA PRO A 120 9.05 -16.70 5.24
C PRO A 120 9.02 -16.10 3.84
N TYR A 121 8.37 -14.94 3.67
CA TYR A 121 8.31 -14.29 2.36
C TYR A 121 9.61 -13.54 2.06
N ARG A 122 10.09 -13.68 0.83
CA ARG A 122 11.25 -12.92 0.34
C ARG A 122 10.84 -11.51 -0.07
N GLN A 123 11.75 -10.56 0.04
CA GLN A 123 11.57 -9.24 -0.55
C GLN A 123 11.19 -9.38 -2.03
N GLY A 124 10.24 -8.57 -2.47
CA GLY A 124 9.83 -8.54 -3.87
C GLY A 124 9.09 -9.78 -4.37
N TRP A 125 8.59 -10.66 -3.51
CA TRP A 125 7.91 -11.89 -3.94
C TRP A 125 6.74 -11.62 -4.91
N ARG A 126 6.11 -10.46 -4.80
CA ARG A 126 5.02 -10.03 -5.70
C ARG A 126 5.39 -8.86 -6.61
N LYS A 127 6.67 -8.59 -6.83
CA LYS A 127 7.15 -7.50 -7.70
C LYS A 127 6.65 -7.60 -9.16
N HIS A 128 6.23 -8.78 -9.59
CA HIS A 128 5.62 -8.99 -10.90
C HIS A 128 4.30 -8.22 -11.07
N LEU A 129 3.54 -7.97 -9.99
CA LEU A 129 2.27 -7.25 -10.06
C LEU A 129 2.43 -5.78 -10.48
N PRO A 130 3.24 -4.94 -9.79
CA PRO A 130 3.48 -3.58 -10.26
C PRO A 130 4.16 -3.53 -11.64
N TRP A 131 5.04 -4.48 -11.95
CA TRP A 131 5.64 -4.58 -13.29
C TRP A 131 4.57 -4.75 -14.39
N LEU A 132 3.59 -5.65 -14.20
CA LEU A 132 2.47 -5.83 -15.12
C LEU A 132 1.66 -4.52 -15.30
N VAL A 133 1.40 -3.80 -14.20
CA VAL A 133 0.69 -2.51 -14.27
C VAL A 133 1.51 -1.48 -15.03
N LYS A 134 2.82 -1.39 -14.81
CA LYS A 134 3.74 -0.51 -15.55
C LYS A 134 3.72 -0.75 -17.07
N GLN A 135 3.52 -1.99 -17.50
CA GLN A 135 3.39 -2.31 -18.94
C GLN A 135 1.99 -1.96 -19.50
N THR A 136 1.04 -1.63 -18.64
CA THR A 136 -0.37 -1.50 -18.99
C THR A 136 -0.88 -0.06 -18.97
N VAL A 137 -0.30 0.80 -18.10
CA VAL A 137 -0.70 2.20 -17.94
C VAL A 137 0.49 3.14 -18.09
N SER A 138 0.23 4.42 -18.44
CA SER A 138 1.26 5.47 -18.57
C SER A 138 1.42 6.33 -17.30
N ILE A 139 0.52 6.20 -16.33
CA ILE A 139 0.59 6.95 -15.07
C ILE A 139 1.57 6.28 -14.08
N PRO A 140 2.15 7.02 -13.16
CA PRO A 140 3.07 6.50 -12.15
C PRO A 140 2.49 5.34 -11.32
N VAL A 141 3.34 4.37 -11.01
CA VAL A 141 3.01 3.18 -10.23
C VAL A 141 3.83 3.13 -8.95
N LEU A 142 3.13 3.13 -7.82
CA LEU A 142 3.68 2.81 -6.51
C LEU A 142 3.41 1.35 -6.19
N ALA A 143 4.26 0.73 -5.39
CA ALA A 143 3.91 -0.59 -4.85
C ALA A 143 4.56 -0.88 -3.51
N VAL A 144 3.85 -1.68 -2.72
CA VAL A 144 4.39 -2.38 -1.55
C VAL A 144 4.76 -3.81 -1.98
N ALA A 145 6.03 -4.17 -1.86
CA ALA A 145 6.53 -5.47 -2.27
C ALA A 145 7.45 -6.09 -1.20
N LEU A 146 7.11 -5.90 0.09
CA LEU A 146 7.95 -6.29 1.23
C LEU A 146 9.35 -5.66 1.13
N ILE A 147 9.42 -4.37 0.83
CA ILE A 147 10.68 -3.63 0.71
C ILE A 147 11.21 -3.35 2.11
N ARG A 148 12.39 -3.87 2.43
CA ARG A 148 13.07 -3.73 3.72
C ARG A 148 14.38 -2.98 3.61
N GLU A 149 15.08 -3.13 2.50
CA GLU A 149 16.42 -2.61 2.25
C GLU A 149 16.38 -1.51 1.19
N PRO A 150 17.07 -0.36 1.38
CA PRO A 150 17.15 0.70 0.39
C PRO A 150 17.69 0.23 -0.96
N ALA A 151 18.77 -0.53 -0.96
CA ALA A 151 19.37 -1.06 -2.19
C ALA A 151 18.38 -1.89 -3.01
N PHE A 152 17.46 -2.63 -2.36
CA PHE A 152 16.40 -3.36 -3.06
C PHE A 152 15.33 -2.42 -3.64
N ALA A 153 15.00 -1.33 -2.93
CA ALA A 153 14.10 -0.31 -3.48
C ALA A 153 14.70 0.33 -4.74
N GLU A 154 15.97 0.73 -4.70
CA GLU A 154 16.70 1.26 -5.84
C GLU A 154 16.73 0.28 -7.02
N GLN A 155 16.96 -1.01 -6.75
CA GLN A 155 16.94 -2.03 -7.79
C GLN A 155 15.59 -2.12 -8.50
N LEU A 156 14.47 -2.04 -7.75
CA LEU A 156 13.12 -2.07 -8.34
C LEU A 156 12.84 -0.84 -9.23
N LEU A 157 13.35 0.33 -8.83
CA LEU A 157 13.26 1.57 -9.61
C LEU A 157 14.12 1.45 -10.88
N ALA A 158 15.36 1.02 -10.77
CA ALA A 158 16.30 0.86 -11.89
C ALA A 158 15.80 -0.18 -12.91
N ASP A 159 15.19 -1.26 -12.44
CA ASP A 159 14.59 -2.30 -13.29
C ASP A 159 13.25 -1.87 -13.95
N GLY A 160 12.75 -0.68 -13.65
CA GLY A 160 11.46 -0.18 -14.17
C GLY A 160 10.26 -0.97 -13.67
N VAL A 161 10.36 -1.60 -12.50
CA VAL A 161 9.27 -2.39 -11.89
C VAL A 161 8.18 -1.47 -11.32
N LEU A 162 8.59 -0.32 -10.80
CA LEU A 162 7.73 0.71 -10.20
C LEU A 162 8.40 2.08 -10.31
N ASP A 163 7.64 3.15 -10.06
CA ASP A 163 8.14 4.53 -10.02
C ASP A 163 8.42 5.00 -8.60
N PHE A 164 7.70 4.44 -7.61
CA PHE A 164 7.85 4.77 -6.20
C PHE A 164 7.80 3.51 -5.33
N ALA A 165 8.82 3.31 -4.51
CA ALA A 165 8.89 2.23 -3.55
C ALA A 165 8.16 2.60 -2.25
N ALA A 166 7.12 1.82 -1.89
CA ALA A 166 6.38 2.03 -0.65
C ALA A 166 6.77 1.00 0.41
N SER A 167 7.14 1.48 1.60
CA SER A 167 7.51 0.65 2.73
C SER A 167 6.95 1.23 4.04
N ALA A 168 6.25 0.43 4.82
CA ALA A 168 5.73 0.84 6.13
C ALA A 168 6.52 0.23 7.28
N ARG A 169 6.67 -1.11 7.27
CA ARG A 169 7.30 -1.83 8.39
C ARG A 169 8.79 -1.54 8.54
N ALA A 170 9.50 -1.17 7.46
CA ALA A 170 10.87 -0.71 7.55
C ALA A 170 10.97 0.59 8.37
N HIS A 171 10.01 1.51 8.18
CA HIS A 171 9.95 2.77 8.95
C HIS A 171 9.48 2.56 10.40
N LEU A 172 8.70 1.50 10.70
CA LEU A 172 8.44 1.11 12.10
C LEU A 172 9.71 0.59 12.77
N ALA A 173 10.53 -0.18 12.04
CA ALA A 173 11.80 -0.67 12.55
C ALA A 173 12.83 0.44 12.72
N ASP A 174 12.91 1.35 11.75
CA ASP A 174 13.80 2.51 11.76
C ASP A 174 13.09 3.74 11.17
N PRO A 175 12.64 4.71 11.99
CA PRO A 175 11.96 5.91 11.48
C PRO A 175 12.87 6.79 10.59
N ASN A 176 14.19 6.64 10.68
CA ASN A 176 15.17 7.32 9.85
C ASN A 176 15.63 6.51 8.63
N TRP A 177 14.93 5.44 8.28
CA TRP A 177 15.30 4.54 7.19
C TRP A 177 15.65 5.30 5.89
N ALA A 178 14.76 6.17 5.42
CA ALA A 178 14.97 6.94 4.20
C ALA A 178 16.11 7.96 4.34
N ASN A 179 16.18 8.67 5.49
CA ASN A 179 17.25 9.65 5.74
C ASN A 179 18.63 9.00 5.79
N LYS A 180 18.74 7.84 6.44
CA LYS A 180 20.00 7.06 6.50
C LYS A 180 20.39 6.55 5.11
N ALA A 181 19.44 6.05 4.32
CA ALA A 181 19.68 5.65 2.94
C ALA A 181 20.19 6.82 2.11
N PHE A 182 19.54 7.96 2.18
CA PHE A 182 19.94 9.18 1.46
C PHE A 182 21.34 9.68 1.87
N ALA A 183 21.72 9.50 3.13
CA ALA A 183 23.02 9.88 3.66
C ALA A 183 24.14 8.84 3.40
N GLY A 184 23.84 7.70 2.75
CA GLY A 184 24.80 6.61 2.56
C GLY A 184 25.14 5.84 3.84
N GLN A 185 24.26 5.89 4.84
CA GLN A 185 24.40 5.26 6.17
C GLN A 185 23.54 3.98 6.28
N GLU A 186 23.46 3.19 5.23
CA GLU A 186 22.62 1.99 5.18
C GLU A 186 22.99 0.95 6.25
N ALA A 187 24.27 0.86 6.61
CA ALA A 187 24.76 -0.03 7.66
C ALA A 187 24.20 0.28 9.04
N ASP A 188 23.72 1.51 9.28
CA ASP A 188 23.13 1.96 10.54
C ASP A 188 21.62 1.77 10.60
N ILE A 189 20.99 1.26 9.53
CA ILE A 189 19.55 1.01 9.49
C ILE A 189 19.20 -0.20 10.33
N LEU A 190 18.23 -0.06 11.23
CA LEU A 190 17.60 -1.18 11.94
C LEU A 190 16.67 -1.95 10.99
N PRO A 191 16.99 -3.17 10.57
CA PRO A 191 16.22 -3.87 9.56
C PRO A 191 14.91 -4.44 10.12
N CYS A 192 13.81 -4.28 9.39
CA CYS A 192 12.58 -5.01 9.69
C CYS A 192 12.76 -6.49 9.41
N ILE A 193 12.55 -7.34 10.42
CA ILE A 193 12.68 -8.81 10.33
C ILE A 193 11.37 -9.51 9.92
N SER A 194 10.30 -8.76 9.61
CA SER A 194 8.98 -9.29 9.24
C SER A 194 8.36 -10.27 10.24
N CYS A 195 8.66 -10.10 11.53
CA CYS A 195 8.21 -10.96 12.63
C CYS A 195 6.71 -10.82 12.95
N MET A 196 6.02 -9.85 12.39
CA MET A 196 4.59 -9.55 12.60
C MET A 196 4.24 -9.05 14.02
N ALA A 197 5.20 -8.74 14.88
CA ALA A 197 4.93 -8.19 16.21
C ALA A 197 4.07 -6.90 16.18
N CYS A 198 4.23 -6.07 15.14
CA CYS A 198 3.43 -4.87 14.94
C CYS A 198 1.94 -5.16 14.66
N PHE A 199 1.59 -6.36 14.23
CA PHE A 199 0.21 -6.80 13.99
C PHE A 199 -0.38 -7.62 15.13
N SER A 200 0.44 -8.22 16.00
CA SER A 200 -0.02 -9.13 17.05
C SER A 200 -0.91 -8.46 18.12
N LYS A 201 -0.89 -7.14 18.21
CA LYS A 201 -1.68 -6.35 19.15
C LYS A 201 -2.79 -5.52 18.48
N PHE A 202 -3.02 -5.71 17.18
CA PHE A 202 -4.00 -4.92 16.44
C PHE A 202 -5.44 -5.17 16.90
N ASP A 203 -5.70 -6.39 17.42
CA ASP A 203 -7.02 -6.82 17.89
C ASP A 203 -7.20 -6.68 19.40
N GLY A 204 -6.25 -6.04 20.10
CA GLY A 204 -6.23 -5.94 21.55
C GLY A 204 -6.01 -4.53 22.09
N GLU A 205 -6.07 -4.42 23.40
CA GLU A 205 -5.75 -3.20 24.12
C GLU A 205 -4.25 -2.89 24.00
N GLY A 206 -3.87 -1.89 23.22
CA GLY A 206 -2.50 -1.45 23.16
C GLY A 206 -2.10 -0.71 21.89
N HIS A 207 -0.92 -0.17 21.92
CA HIS A 207 -0.29 0.52 20.79
C HIS A 207 0.51 -0.47 19.92
N ILE A 208 0.79 -0.08 18.70
CA ILE A 208 1.69 -0.82 17.80
C ILE A 208 3.06 -0.95 18.48
N THR A 209 3.67 -2.15 18.38
CA THR A 209 5.01 -2.42 18.92
C THR A 209 5.90 -2.97 17.80
N CYS A 210 7.22 -2.87 17.97
CA CYS A 210 8.18 -3.47 17.05
C CYS A 210 9.20 -4.31 17.84
N ALA A 211 9.55 -5.49 17.30
CA ALA A 211 10.51 -6.38 17.96
C ALA A 211 11.95 -5.86 17.93
N VAL A 212 12.27 -4.99 16.95
CA VAL A 212 13.63 -4.43 16.79
C VAL A 212 13.71 -2.95 17.19
N ASN A 213 12.58 -2.25 17.30
CA ASN A 213 12.54 -0.86 17.74
C ASN A 213 11.64 -0.71 18.97
N PRO A 214 12.23 -0.58 20.17
CA PRO A 214 11.46 -0.48 21.41
C PRO A 214 10.69 0.84 21.55
N CYS A 215 11.01 1.86 20.74
CA CYS A 215 10.38 3.18 20.83
C CYS A 215 9.01 3.25 20.12
N VAL A 216 8.68 2.30 19.26
CA VAL A 216 7.41 2.33 18.50
C VAL A 216 6.20 2.37 19.43
N GLY A 217 5.37 3.41 19.25
CA GLY A 217 4.19 3.68 20.07
C GLY A 217 4.50 4.22 21.47
N ARG A 218 5.77 4.54 21.72
CA ARG A 218 6.27 5.07 23.01
C ARG A 218 7.28 6.20 22.81
N GLU A 219 7.19 6.90 21.69
CA GLU A 219 8.16 7.89 21.24
C GLU A 219 8.32 9.06 22.24
N THR A 220 7.24 9.37 22.97
CA THR A 220 7.23 10.42 24.01
C THR A 220 7.68 9.95 25.39
N GLU A 221 7.71 8.62 25.61
CA GLU A 221 8.04 8.03 26.92
C GLU A 221 9.50 7.66 27.04
N LEU A 222 10.12 7.26 25.93
CA LEU A 222 11.49 6.77 25.91
C LEU A 222 12.44 7.87 25.47
N THR A 223 13.11 8.49 26.45
CA THR A 223 14.22 9.41 26.19
C THR A 223 15.50 8.59 25.94
N PRO A 224 16.26 8.83 24.87
CA PRO A 224 17.57 8.21 24.68
C PRO A 224 18.45 8.48 25.90
N ALA A 225 19.16 7.46 26.36
CA ALA A 225 20.08 7.62 27.49
C ALA A 225 21.13 8.68 27.18
N ALA A 226 21.25 9.68 28.05
CA ALA A 226 22.21 10.76 27.89
C ALA A 226 23.69 10.31 28.01
N VAL A 227 23.91 9.05 28.43
CA VAL A 227 25.25 8.50 28.68
C VAL A 227 25.38 7.14 28.01
N SER A 228 26.41 7.00 27.17
CA SER A 228 26.81 5.70 26.63
C SER A 228 27.28 4.79 27.78
N LYS A 229 26.52 3.72 28.02
CA LYS A 229 26.95 2.67 28.97
C LYS A 229 27.68 1.58 28.18
N ARG A 230 28.88 1.23 28.62
CA ARG A 230 29.59 0.06 28.14
C ARG A 230 28.96 -1.17 28.77
N VAL A 231 28.33 -2.02 27.97
CA VAL A 231 27.85 -3.33 28.41
C VAL A 231 28.97 -4.33 28.12
N VAL A 232 29.41 -5.03 29.15
CA VAL A 232 30.44 -6.09 29.07
C VAL A 232 29.73 -7.43 28.98
#